data_9bf77d509f189ffa7dddf2b539555b52
#
_entry.id   9bf77d509f189ffa7dddf2b539555b52
#
_cell.length_a   1.000
_cell.length_b   1.000
_cell.length_c   1.000
_cell.angle_alpha   90.00
_cell.angle_beta   90.00
_cell.angle_gamma   90.00
#
_symmetry.space_group_name_H-M   'P 1'
#
loop_
_entity.id
_entity.type
_entity.pdbx_description
1 polymer ?
#
loop_
_entity_poly.entity_id
_entity_poly.type
_entity_poly.pdbx_seq_one_letter_code
_entity_poly.pdbx_strand_id
1 'polypeptide(L)'
;MKSLSLTLLFCLLGIGIADAQLVPQEAISLITEGQAECVLVRDGEVIVRESGHGVSPLLTMYDSHGEQMRGAVVVDKVIGRAAACIAICGGASHVHGELMSEDAVTFLADNHISSSYTTLVPRILNRNLDGLCPLEQSVLGLTDPEEALAALRRRVEELQSGR
;
A
#
# COMPACT_ATOMS: atom_id res chain seq x y z
N MET A 1 24.86 0.58 59.94
CA MET A 1 24.06 -0.23 59.04
C MET A 1 23.94 0.55 57.73
N LYS A 2 24.69 0.17 56.69
CA LYS A 2 24.74 0.87 55.42
C LYS A 2 23.96 0.03 54.41
N SER A 3 22.86 0.59 53.91
CA SER A 3 22.04 0.00 52.83
C SER A 3 22.80 0.11 51.51
N LEU A 4 23.11 -1.02 50.89
CA LEU A 4 23.69 -1.09 49.54
C LEU A 4 22.55 -1.01 48.56
N SER A 5 22.43 0.14 47.88
CA SER A 5 21.52 0.30 46.73
C SER A 5 22.13 -0.37 45.52
N LEU A 6 21.57 -1.50 45.11
CA LEU A 6 21.96 -2.22 43.91
C LEU A 6 21.27 -1.57 42.71
N THR A 7 21.94 -0.62 42.08
CA THR A 7 21.48 -0.02 40.81
C THR A 7 21.73 -1.02 39.70
N LEU A 8 20.66 -1.71 39.28
CA LEU A 8 20.68 -2.63 38.14
C LEU A 8 20.80 -1.80 36.87
N LEU A 9 22.02 -1.74 36.31
CA LEU A 9 22.29 -1.15 35.00
C LEU A 9 21.71 -2.07 33.91
N PHE A 10 20.49 -1.79 33.45
CA PHE A 10 19.91 -2.43 32.28
C PHE A 10 20.60 -1.89 31.06
N CYS A 11 21.59 -2.61 30.56
CA CYS A 11 22.18 -2.37 29.25
C CYS A 11 21.12 -2.78 28.20
N LEU A 12 20.32 -1.82 27.75
CA LEU A 12 19.45 -1.97 26.61
C LEU A 12 20.32 -2.14 25.37
N LEU A 13 20.56 -3.40 25.00
CA LEU A 13 20.89 -3.75 23.63
C LEU A 13 19.69 -3.26 22.78
N GLY A 14 19.91 -2.15 22.08
CA GLY A 14 18.97 -1.65 21.08
C GLY A 14 18.84 -2.65 19.93
N ILE A 15 18.00 -3.66 20.12
CA ILE A 15 17.41 -4.36 18.98
C ILE A 15 16.46 -3.32 18.42
N GLY A 16 16.87 -2.67 17.33
CA GLY A 16 15.98 -1.87 16.53
C GLY A 16 14.87 -2.80 16.02
N ILE A 17 13.76 -2.83 16.75
CA ILE A 17 12.49 -3.22 16.17
C ILE A 17 12.27 -2.12 15.14
N ALA A 18 12.47 -2.44 13.85
CA ALA A 18 11.93 -1.63 12.80
C ALA A 18 10.46 -1.43 13.17
N ASP A 19 10.10 -0.19 13.48
CA ASP A 19 8.72 0.19 13.78
C ASP A 19 7.93 -0.21 12.53
N ALA A 20 7.34 -1.41 12.57
CA ALA A 20 6.29 -1.77 11.65
C ALA A 20 5.20 -0.73 11.95
N GLN A 21 5.12 0.28 11.10
CA GLN A 21 4.21 1.40 11.26
C GLN A 21 2.82 0.81 11.42
N LEU A 22 2.29 0.84 12.63
CA LEU A 22 1.05 0.19 12.96
C LEU A 22 -0.04 0.87 12.14
N VAL A 23 -0.69 0.12 11.25
CA VAL A 23 -1.82 0.64 10.47
C VAL A 23 -2.95 0.92 11.47
N PRO A 24 -3.43 2.17 11.58
CA PRO A 24 -4.49 2.48 12.53
C PRO A 24 -5.76 1.70 12.22
N GLN A 25 -6.42 1.19 13.26
CA GLN A 25 -7.70 0.49 13.10
C GLN A 25 -8.75 1.36 12.41
N GLU A 26 -8.72 2.68 12.63
CA GLU A 26 -9.58 3.63 11.92
C GLU A 26 -9.40 3.54 10.40
N ALA A 27 -8.16 3.50 9.91
CA ALA A 27 -7.88 3.40 8.48
C ALA A 27 -8.45 2.10 7.88
N ILE A 28 -8.28 0.98 8.58
CA ILE A 28 -8.85 -0.32 8.17
C ILE A 28 -10.38 -0.24 8.17
N SER A 29 -10.99 0.32 9.22
CA SER A 29 -12.46 0.46 9.32
C SER A 29 -13.04 1.29 8.18
N LEU A 30 -12.39 2.40 7.80
CA LEU A 30 -12.83 3.21 6.66
C LEU A 30 -12.92 2.42 5.36
N ILE A 31 -11.99 1.50 5.13
CA ILE A 31 -11.97 0.63 3.95
C ILE A 31 -13.02 -0.47 4.05
N THR A 32 -13.07 -1.19 5.17
CA THR A 32 -13.98 -2.34 5.35
C THR A 32 -15.44 -1.94 5.42
N GLU A 33 -15.74 -0.75 5.95
CA GLU A 33 -17.10 -0.18 6.00
C GLU A 33 -17.49 0.54 4.70
N GLY A 34 -16.61 0.61 3.71
CA GLY A 34 -16.88 1.24 2.41
C GLY A 34 -16.98 2.76 2.46
N GLN A 35 -16.39 3.39 3.48
CA GLN A 35 -16.34 4.85 3.61
C GLN A 35 -15.22 5.48 2.77
N ALA A 36 -14.24 4.70 2.37
CA ALA A 36 -13.19 5.04 1.43
C ALA A 36 -12.74 3.79 0.66
N GLU A 37 -12.15 3.96 -0.51
CA GLU A 37 -11.48 2.88 -1.25
C GLU A 37 -9.99 2.85 -0.95
N CYS A 38 -9.36 4.03 -0.74
CA CYS A 38 -8.02 4.11 -0.20
C CYS A 38 -7.86 5.31 0.74
N VAL A 39 -6.92 5.21 1.66
CA VAL A 39 -6.56 6.28 2.59
C VAL A 39 -5.05 6.39 2.74
N LEU A 40 -4.60 7.59 3.04
CA LEU A 40 -3.21 7.89 3.38
C LEU A 40 -3.11 8.18 4.88
N VAL A 41 -2.17 7.51 5.53
CA VAL A 41 -1.93 7.64 6.98
C VAL A 41 -0.53 8.19 7.21
N ARG A 42 -0.42 9.20 8.05
CA ARG A 42 0.84 9.76 8.52
C ARG A 42 0.77 10.02 10.02
N ASP A 43 1.82 9.65 10.73
CA ASP A 43 1.91 9.84 12.20
C ASP A 43 0.72 9.22 12.97
N GLY A 44 0.17 8.12 12.43
CA GLY A 44 -0.98 7.42 13.00
C GLY A 44 -2.34 8.05 12.69
N GLU A 45 -2.40 9.12 11.90
CA GLU A 45 -3.64 9.82 11.54
C GLU A 45 -3.96 9.67 10.04
N VAL A 46 -5.24 9.52 9.71
CA VAL A 46 -5.73 9.52 8.33
C VAL A 46 -5.74 10.95 7.80
N ILE A 47 -4.87 11.26 6.84
CA ILE A 47 -4.70 12.60 6.27
C ILE A 47 -5.37 12.80 4.91
N VAL A 48 -5.61 11.71 4.15
CA VAL A 48 -6.31 11.75 2.85
C VAL A 48 -7.24 10.56 2.77
N ARG A 49 -8.41 10.75 2.17
CA ARG A 49 -9.42 9.71 1.87
C ARG A 49 -9.86 9.88 0.43
N GLU A 50 -9.80 8.79 -0.34
CA GLU A 50 -10.24 8.78 -1.72
C GLU A 50 -11.28 7.67 -1.94
N SER A 51 -12.23 7.96 -2.82
CA SER A 51 -13.31 7.05 -3.19
C SER A 51 -13.41 6.96 -4.71
N GLY A 52 -13.99 5.87 -5.21
CA GLY A 52 -14.14 5.64 -6.64
C GLY A 52 -14.10 4.16 -6.98
N HIS A 53 -13.54 3.81 -8.13
CA HIS A 53 -13.50 2.43 -8.61
C HIS A 53 -12.11 2.03 -9.14
N GLY A 54 -11.74 0.79 -8.87
CA GLY A 54 -10.47 0.21 -9.31
C GLY A 54 -9.29 1.01 -8.77
N VAL A 55 -8.32 1.30 -9.62
CA VAL A 55 -7.08 1.99 -9.23
C VAL A 55 -7.20 3.52 -9.23
N SER A 56 -8.34 4.07 -9.71
CA SER A 56 -8.51 5.53 -9.85
C SER A 56 -8.36 6.30 -8.53
N PRO A 57 -8.88 5.84 -7.37
CA PRO A 57 -8.68 6.54 -6.10
C PRO A 57 -7.19 6.69 -5.75
N LEU A 58 -6.41 5.63 -5.91
CA LEU A 58 -4.99 5.64 -5.60
C LEU A 58 -4.18 6.49 -6.61
N LEU A 59 -4.57 6.52 -7.90
CA LEU A 59 -4.00 7.43 -8.89
C LEU A 59 -4.31 8.89 -8.55
N THR A 60 -5.56 9.20 -8.14
CA THR A 60 -5.94 10.54 -7.68
C THR A 60 -5.11 10.98 -6.48
N MET A 61 -4.93 10.07 -5.51
CA MET A 61 -4.07 10.31 -4.34
C MET A 61 -2.62 10.61 -4.78
N TYR A 62 -2.06 9.84 -5.69
CA TYR A 62 -0.72 10.06 -6.22
C TYR A 62 -0.58 11.41 -6.94
N ASP A 63 -1.54 11.76 -7.80
CA ASP A 63 -1.50 12.97 -8.61
C ASP A 63 -1.73 14.24 -7.77
N SER A 64 -2.60 14.16 -6.75
CA SER A 64 -2.99 15.31 -5.93
C SER A 64 -2.17 15.44 -4.62
N HIS A 65 -1.65 14.34 -4.11
CA HIS A 65 -1.03 14.23 -2.78
C HIS A 65 0.30 13.48 -2.79
N GLY A 66 0.99 13.39 -3.94
CA GLY A 66 2.21 12.61 -4.11
C GLY A 66 3.31 12.94 -3.10
N GLU A 67 3.50 14.23 -2.76
CA GLU A 67 4.48 14.63 -1.74
C GLU A 67 4.08 14.11 -0.34
N GLN A 68 2.78 14.06 -0.05
CA GLN A 68 2.28 13.52 1.22
C GLN A 68 2.36 11.99 1.27
N MET A 69 2.40 11.30 0.13
CA MET A 69 2.60 9.85 0.08
C MET A 69 4.01 9.45 0.53
N ARG A 70 5.01 10.30 0.31
CA ARG A 70 6.41 10.00 0.65
C ARG A 70 6.58 9.74 2.14
N GLY A 71 6.97 8.52 2.49
CA GLY A 71 7.14 8.07 3.87
C GLY A 71 5.83 7.80 4.63
N ALA A 72 4.67 7.95 3.99
CA ALA A 72 3.37 7.65 4.59
C ALA A 72 2.97 6.18 4.41
N VAL A 73 1.91 5.77 5.08
CA VAL A 73 1.25 4.47 4.92
C VAL A 73 0.07 4.60 3.98
N VAL A 74 0.02 3.77 2.96
CA VAL A 74 -1.14 3.62 2.07
C VAL A 74 -1.98 2.45 2.55
N VAL A 75 -3.28 2.67 2.74
CA VAL A 75 -4.25 1.61 3.04
C VAL A 75 -5.29 1.60 1.92
N ASP A 76 -5.45 0.46 1.25
CA ASP A 76 -6.33 0.32 0.09
C ASP A 76 -7.10 -0.99 0.15
N LYS A 77 -8.25 -1.01 -0.49
CA LYS A 77 -9.12 -2.18 -0.53
C LYS A 77 -8.50 -3.34 -1.31
N VAL A 78 -7.84 -3.06 -2.43
CA VAL A 78 -7.29 -4.09 -3.32
C VAL A 78 -5.91 -3.70 -3.84
N ILE A 79 -4.89 -4.34 -3.33
CA ILE A 79 -3.50 -4.14 -3.76
C ILE A 79 -3.06 -5.30 -4.64
N GLY A 80 -3.05 -5.06 -5.94
CA GLY A 80 -2.31 -5.86 -6.92
C GLY A 80 -1.01 -5.15 -7.32
N ARG A 81 -0.25 -5.71 -8.26
CA ARG A 81 0.98 -5.10 -8.80
C ARG A 81 0.71 -3.69 -9.38
N ALA A 82 -0.45 -3.50 -10.03
CA ALA A 82 -0.88 -2.22 -10.57
C ALA A 82 -1.04 -1.14 -9.49
N ALA A 83 -1.64 -1.47 -8.34
CA ALA A 83 -1.74 -0.54 -7.21
C ALA A 83 -0.37 -0.36 -6.51
N ALA A 84 0.40 -1.44 -6.38
CA ALA A 84 1.72 -1.41 -5.77
C ALA A 84 2.67 -0.45 -6.49
N CYS A 85 2.69 -0.41 -7.84
CA CYS A 85 3.58 0.50 -8.58
C CYS A 85 3.27 1.97 -8.26
N ILE A 86 2.01 2.35 -8.04
CA ILE A 86 1.62 3.71 -7.66
C ILE A 86 2.18 4.06 -6.27
N ALA A 87 2.02 3.16 -5.31
CA ALA A 87 2.52 3.37 -3.95
C ALA A 87 4.06 3.46 -3.92
N ILE A 88 4.75 2.65 -4.73
CA ILE A 88 6.22 2.68 -4.88
C ILE A 88 6.65 4.04 -5.46
N CYS A 89 6.07 4.48 -6.59
CA CYS A 89 6.37 5.78 -7.20
C CYS A 89 6.04 6.95 -6.27
N GLY A 90 5.00 6.82 -5.43
CA GLY A 90 4.66 7.79 -4.39
C GLY A 90 5.62 7.80 -3.20
N GLY A 91 6.52 6.82 -3.12
CA GLY A 91 7.48 6.70 -2.02
C GLY A 91 6.85 6.35 -0.67
N ALA A 92 5.76 5.58 -0.67
CA ALA A 92 5.14 5.08 0.56
C ALA A 92 6.15 4.28 1.39
N SER A 93 6.03 4.33 2.70
CA SER A 93 6.87 3.54 3.62
C SER A 93 6.28 2.17 3.91
N HIS A 94 4.97 2.07 3.86
CA HIS A 94 4.20 0.84 4.09
C HIS A 94 2.92 0.83 3.27
N VAL A 95 2.49 -0.35 2.84
CA VAL A 95 1.23 -0.55 2.13
C VAL A 95 0.42 -1.64 2.84
N HIS A 96 -0.82 -1.33 3.20
CA HIS A 96 -1.77 -2.30 3.71
C HIS A 96 -2.90 -2.51 2.70
N GLY A 97 -3.19 -3.77 2.37
CA GLY A 97 -4.33 -4.16 1.53
C GLY A 97 -5.35 -4.96 2.30
N GLU A 98 -6.64 -4.59 2.21
CA GLU A 98 -7.69 -5.51 2.68
C GLU A 98 -7.60 -6.84 1.90
N LEU A 99 -7.39 -6.75 0.59
CA LEU A 99 -7.01 -7.84 -0.29
C LEU A 99 -5.67 -7.50 -0.97
N MET A 100 -4.69 -8.41 -0.89
CA MET A 100 -3.38 -8.20 -1.53
C MET A 100 -2.97 -9.44 -2.33
N SER A 101 -2.33 -9.24 -3.49
CA SER A 101 -1.79 -10.35 -4.26
C SER A 101 -0.36 -10.69 -3.85
N GLU A 102 0.03 -11.97 -4.02
CA GLU A 102 1.41 -12.44 -3.80
C GLU A 102 2.42 -11.67 -4.67
N ASP A 103 2.03 -11.34 -5.91
CA ASP A 103 2.86 -10.55 -6.82
C ASP A 103 3.06 -9.11 -6.32
N ALA A 104 2.03 -8.50 -5.72
CA ALA A 104 2.16 -7.18 -5.09
C ALA A 104 3.09 -7.21 -3.89
N VAL A 105 2.99 -8.22 -3.02
CA VAL A 105 3.90 -8.40 -1.88
C VAL A 105 5.35 -8.47 -2.34
N THR A 106 5.62 -9.29 -3.36
CA THR A 106 6.96 -9.45 -3.92
C THR A 106 7.46 -8.12 -4.51
N PHE A 107 6.63 -7.45 -5.32
CA PHE A 107 7.02 -6.20 -5.97
C PHE A 107 7.28 -5.06 -4.99
N LEU A 108 6.48 -4.96 -3.91
CA LEU A 108 6.73 -4.00 -2.82
C LEU A 108 8.04 -4.31 -2.10
N ALA A 109 8.29 -5.57 -1.77
CA ALA A 109 9.51 -6.00 -1.08
C ALA A 109 10.78 -5.75 -1.92
N ASP A 110 10.74 -6.03 -3.23
CA ASP A 110 11.84 -5.76 -4.17
C ASP A 110 12.17 -4.26 -4.25
N ASN A 111 11.19 -3.39 -3.96
CA ASN A 111 11.34 -1.93 -3.90
C ASN A 111 11.46 -1.39 -2.46
N HIS A 112 11.79 -2.24 -1.49
CA HIS A 112 12.06 -1.90 -0.09
C HIS A 112 10.86 -1.26 0.64
N ILE A 113 9.64 -1.56 0.22
CA ILE A 113 8.41 -1.13 0.89
C ILE A 113 7.85 -2.31 1.66
N SER A 114 7.61 -2.11 2.95
CA SER A 114 6.95 -3.10 3.79
C SER A 114 5.47 -3.20 3.46
N SER A 115 4.88 -4.36 3.65
CA SER A 115 3.45 -4.57 3.39
C SER A 115 2.79 -5.44 4.45
N SER A 116 1.48 -5.25 4.60
CA SER A 116 0.58 -6.09 5.39
C SER A 116 -0.76 -6.23 4.69
N TYR A 117 -1.54 -7.23 5.06
CA TYR A 117 -2.82 -7.51 4.42
C TYR A 117 -3.78 -8.24 5.37
N THR A 118 -5.07 -8.06 5.13
CA THR A 118 -6.11 -8.88 5.76
C THR A 118 -6.25 -10.21 5.04
N THR A 119 -6.28 -10.20 3.70
CA THR A 119 -6.41 -11.39 2.87
C THR A 119 -5.34 -11.41 1.77
N LEU A 120 -4.58 -12.51 1.70
CA LEU A 120 -3.62 -12.77 0.62
C LEU A 120 -4.25 -13.66 -0.44
N VAL A 121 -4.07 -13.28 -1.71
CA VAL A 121 -4.54 -14.07 -2.86
C VAL A 121 -3.41 -14.27 -3.87
N PRO A 122 -3.42 -15.35 -4.68
CA PRO A 122 -2.38 -15.57 -5.68
C PRO A 122 -2.29 -14.44 -6.72
N ARG A 123 -3.45 -13.88 -7.13
CA ARG A 123 -3.53 -12.80 -8.13
C ARG A 123 -4.86 -12.05 -8.04
N ILE A 124 -4.89 -10.82 -8.56
CA ILE A 124 -6.13 -10.05 -8.68
C ILE A 124 -6.82 -10.45 -9.98
N LEU A 125 -8.05 -10.96 -9.86
CA LEU A 125 -8.88 -11.37 -10.99
C LEU A 125 -9.76 -10.22 -11.48
N ASN A 126 -10.26 -10.36 -12.71
CA ASN A 126 -11.29 -9.49 -13.26
C ASN A 126 -12.64 -9.71 -12.55
N ARG A 127 -13.63 -8.87 -12.87
CA ARG A 127 -14.96 -8.91 -12.23
C ARG A 127 -15.71 -10.22 -12.47
N ASN A 128 -15.43 -10.91 -13.57
CA ASN A 128 -16.07 -12.20 -13.91
C ASN A 128 -15.36 -13.40 -13.27
N LEU A 129 -14.22 -13.18 -12.62
CA LEU A 129 -13.37 -14.21 -12.00
C LEU A 129 -12.84 -15.27 -12.98
N ASP A 130 -12.85 -14.99 -14.29
CA ASP A 130 -12.42 -15.90 -15.36
C ASP A 130 -11.04 -15.56 -15.94
N GLY A 131 -10.42 -14.48 -15.49
CA GLY A 131 -9.10 -14.04 -15.95
C GLY A 131 -8.45 -13.01 -15.05
N LEU A 132 -7.22 -12.67 -15.39
CA LEU A 132 -6.48 -11.63 -14.68
C LEU A 132 -7.13 -10.25 -14.88
N CYS A 133 -7.11 -9.42 -13.85
CA CYS A 133 -7.56 -8.03 -13.95
C CYS A 133 -6.84 -7.32 -15.11
N PRO A 134 -7.55 -6.59 -15.99
CA PRO A 134 -6.93 -5.87 -17.12
C PRO A 134 -5.84 -4.88 -16.72
N LEU A 135 -5.91 -4.30 -15.52
CA LEU A 135 -4.86 -3.42 -14.99
C LEU A 135 -3.61 -4.21 -14.61
N GLU A 136 -3.78 -5.39 -13.99
CA GLU A 136 -2.68 -6.29 -13.68
C GLU A 136 -1.98 -6.80 -14.95
N GLN A 137 -2.75 -7.08 -16.01
CA GLN A 137 -2.20 -7.49 -17.30
C GLN A 137 -1.28 -6.42 -17.90
N SER A 138 -1.60 -5.13 -17.72
CA SER A 138 -0.82 -4.03 -18.28
C SER A 138 0.56 -3.84 -17.63
N VAL A 139 0.74 -4.34 -16.42
CA VAL A 139 1.99 -4.22 -15.65
C VAL A 139 2.70 -5.56 -15.47
N LEU A 140 2.19 -6.62 -16.09
CA LEU A 140 2.73 -7.96 -15.93
C LEU A 140 4.17 -8.04 -16.44
N GLY A 141 5.09 -8.51 -15.58
CA GLY A 141 6.50 -8.68 -15.91
C GLY A 141 7.34 -7.39 -15.93
N LEU A 142 6.73 -6.22 -15.74
CA LEU A 142 7.48 -4.97 -15.59
C LEU A 142 8.09 -4.90 -14.19
N THR A 143 9.40 -4.70 -14.12
CA THR A 143 10.15 -4.63 -12.86
C THR A 143 10.46 -3.21 -12.42
N ASP A 144 10.47 -2.26 -13.36
CA ASP A 144 10.63 -0.84 -13.07
C ASP A 144 9.28 -0.22 -12.70
N PRO A 145 9.14 0.39 -11.51
CA PRO A 145 7.87 0.98 -11.06
C PRO A 145 7.37 2.14 -11.93
N GLU A 146 8.27 2.95 -12.47
CA GLU A 146 7.92 4.09 -13.32
C GLU A 146 7.40 3.60 -14.68
N GLU A 147 8.03 2.58 -15.26
CA GLU A 147 7.55 1.93 -16.47
C GLU A 147 6.19 1.29 -16.26
N ALA A 148 6.01 0.60 -15.13
CA ALA A 148 4.74 -0.01 -14.75
C ALA A 148 3.64 1.05 -14.57
N LEU A 149 3.93 2.18 -13.91
CA LEU A 149 2.98 3.28 -13.74
C LEU A 149 2.58 3.88 -15.10
N ALA A 150 3.54 4.07 -16.00
CA ALA A 150 3.24 4.58 -17.35
C ALA A 150 2.36 3.62 -18.16
N ALA A 151 2.59 2.31 -18.08
CA ALA A 151 1.76 1.29 -18.72
C ALA A 151 0.35 1.24 -18.12
N LEU A 152 0.26 1.32 -16.78
CA LEU A 152 -1.01 1.38 -16.06
C LEU A 152 -1.85 2.60 -16.49
N ARG A 153 -1.27 3.79 -16.57
CA ARG A 153 -1.98 5.01 -16.98
C ARG A 153 -2.57 4.87 -18.39
N ARG A 154 -1.78 4.39 -19.34
CA ARG A 154 -2.28 4.11 -20.71
C ARG A 154 -3.48 3.17 -20.68
N ARG A 155 -3.40 2.09 -19.87
CA ARG A 155 -4.49 1.13 -19.75
C ARG A 155 -5.75 1.72 -19.14
N VAL A 156 -5.61 2.56 -18.11
CA VAL A 156 -6.74 3.28 -17.50
C VAL A 156 -7.44 4.19 -18.52
N GLU A 157 -6.68 4.95 -19.32
CA GLU A 157 -7.20 5.81 -20.37
C GLU A 157 -7.97 5.02 -21.45
N GLU A 158 -7.43 3.88 -21.88
CA GLU A 158 -8.10 2.98 -22.84
C GLU A 158 -9.45 2.49 -22.29
N LEU A 159 -9.48 2.04 -21.03
CA LEU A 159 -10.70 1.53 -20.41
C LEU A 159 -11.75 2.64 -20.20
N GLN A 160 -11.34 3.86 -19.88
CA GLN A 160 -12.23 5.00 -19.71
C GLN A 160 -12.78 5.51 -21.04
N SER A 161 -12.02 5.42 -22.13
CA SER A 161 -12.46 5.84 -23.45
C SER A 161 -13.40 4.83 -24.15
N GLY A 162 -13.64 3.67 -23.53
CA GLY A 162 -14.55 2.64 -24.06
C GLY A 162 -14.06 1.96 -25.33
N ARG A 163 -12.75 1.95 -25.54
CA ARG A 163 -12.11 1.44 -26.76
C ARG A 163 -11.21 0.27 -26.45
#